data_7c3b532742286a8f35d1092e2fe3767c
#
_entry.id   7c3b532742286a8f35d1092e2fe3767c
#
_cell.length_a   1.000
_cell.length_b   1.000
_cell.length_c   1.000
_cell.angle_alpha   90.00
_cell.angle_beta   90.00
_cell.angle_gamma   90.00
#
_symmetry.space_group_name_H-M   'P 1'
#
loop_
_entity.id
_entity.type
_entity.pdbx_description
1 polymer ?
#
loop_
_entity_poly.entity_id
_entity_poly.type
_entity_poly.pdbx_seq_one_letter_code
_entity_poly.pdbx_strand_id
1 'polypeptide(L)'
;IQIDSFLLFAIEKVPEYTLDFDCNDPLPNSYLVVPSDPNPPSLYCKIKNNGYIDITLRLYTEVTNRSWMYDFPLRIDSNNQVDHDNYVISKIIPALGYMDTWFNLTIPDASGVQDLFWDVWVNDGVTNLSKDYVRLPVSVMPAYSCKLQQATLQNPAATLEPGNSGVIPMTLKNTGNQVATWNFGATFPNIDWVDNAEIKWMFNGSEVSNLELALTDDINIDAIITVPPQVSPGTYPVILLASGMSPAQYLAEWQVNIVVPIYSDLIIEPEVTNLLAPADDSLRLIE
;
A
#
# COMPACT_ATOMS: atom_id res chain seq x y z
N ILE A 1 4.36 -64.54 -60.03
CA ILE A 1 4.40 -63.13 -59.58
C ILE A 1 4.14 -63.17 -58.10
N GLN A 2 5.21 -62.97 -57.35
CA GLN A 2 5.16 -62.94 -55.88
C GLN A 2 4.86 -61.47 -55.52
N ILE A 3 3.69 -61.25 -54.96
CA ILE A 3 3.33 -59.94 -54.44
C ILE A 3 3.78 -59.92 -52.96
N ASP A 4 4.91 -59.23 -52.78
CA ASP A 4 5.35 -58.92 -51.42
C ASP A 4 4.34 -57.94 -50.81
N SER A 5 3.56 -58.43 -49.82
CA SER A 5 2.67 -57.61 -49.03
C SER A 5 3.50 -56.76 -48.03
N PHE A 6 3.67 -55.50 -48.34
CA PHE A 6 4.16 -54.53 -47.35
C PHE A 6 3.12 -54.32 -46.28
N LEU A 7 3.41 -54.81 -45.09
CA LEU A 7 2.68 -54.43 -43.89
C LEU A 7 3.10 -52.99 -43.54
N LEU A 8 2.26 -52.03 -43.88
CA LEU A 8 2.40 -50.67 -43.37
C LEU A 8 1.96 -50.69 -41.91
N PHE A 9 2.90 -50.71 -40.99
CA PHE A 9 2.60 -50.39 -39.62
C PHE A 9 2.44 -48.88 -39.50
N ALA A 10 1.21 -48.38 -39.44
CA ALA A 10 0.95 -47.07 -38.94
C ALA A 10 1.24 -47.10 -37.44
N ILE A 11 2.40 -46.67 -37.05
CA ILE A 11 2.67 -46.35 -35.64
C ILE A 11 1.91 -45.09 -35.34
N GLU A 12 0.70 -45.22 -34.83
CA GLU A 12 -0.02 -44.12 -34.24
C GLU A 12 0.78 -43.70 -33.00
N LYS A 13 1.58 -42.66 -33.16
CA LYS A 13 2.32 -42.09 -32.04
C LYS A 13 1.27 -41.41 -31.16
N VAL A 14 0.91 -42.04 -30.06
CA VAL A 14 0.10 -41.41 -29.02
C VAL A 14 0.78 -40.10 -28.65
N PRO A 15 0.10 -38.98 -28.73
CA PRO A 15 0.70 -37.70 -28.35
C PRO A 15 1.15 -37.80 -26.91
N GLU A 16 2.45 -37.79 -26.70
CA GLU A 16 3.02 -37.82 -25.36
C GLU A 16 3.04 -36.39 -24.83
N TYR A 17 2.17 -36.14 -23.86
CA TYR A 17 2.13 -34.88 -23.13
C TYR A 17 3.23 -34.92 -22.08
N THR A 18 4.34 -34.25 -22.36
CA THR A 18 5.37 -34.04 -21.36
C THR A 18 5.50 -32.55 -21.10
N LEU A 19 5.08 -32.15 -19.91
CA LEU A 19 5.32 -30.82 -19.38
C LEU A 19 6.55 -30.86 -18.48
N ASP A 20 7.39 -29.88 -18.62
CA ASP A 20 8.49 -29.59 -17.73
C ASP A 20 8.18 -28.29 -17.03
N PHE A 21 8.09 -28.32 -15.71
CA PHE A 21 7.77 -27.17 -14.88
C PHE A 21 8.95 -26.90 -13.96
N ASP A 22 9.74 -25.92 -14.32
CA ASP A 22 10.97 -25.55 -13.62
C ASP A 22 10.83 -24.17 -13.02
N CYS A 23 10.93 -24.09 -11.69
CA CYS A 23 10.88 -22.84 -10.96
C CYS A 23 12.24 -22.52 -10.37
N ASN A 24 12.56 -21.26 -10.22
CA ASN A 24 13.84 -20.71 -9.74
C ASN A 24 14.74 -21.72 -9.02
N ASP A 25 15.88 -22.03 -9.57
CA ASP A 25 16.84 -22.94 -8.96
C ASP A 25 18.10 -22.15 -8.51
N PRO A 26 18.48 -22.20 -7.22
CA PRO A 26 17.84 -22.97 -6.12
C PRO A 26 16.60 -22.27 -5.56
N LEU A 27 15.56 -23.05 -5.28
CA LEU A 27 14.41 -22.55 -4.53
C LEU A 27 14.87 -22.15 -3.12
N PRO A 28 14.35 -21.04 -2.56
CA PRO A 28 14.65 -20.68 -1.19
C PRO A 28 14.13 -21.77 -0.22
N ASN A 29 14.87 -22.05 0.84
CA ASN A 29 14.44 -23.00 1.87
C ASN A 29 13.13 -22.59 2.56
N SER A 30 12.90 -21.28 2.64
CA SER A 30 11.66 -20.67 3.17
C SER A 30 11.57 -19.22 2.70
N TYR A 31 10.36 -18.77 2.43
CA TYR A 31 10.08 -17.34 2.28
C TYR A 31 9.75 -16.74 3.64
N LEU A 32 10.49 -15.72 4.04
CA LEU A 32 10.16 -14.89 5.20
C LEU A 32 9.33 -13.70 4.68
N VAL A 33 8.11 -13.58 5.14
CA VAL A 33 7.15 -12.62 4.62
C VAL A 33 6.56 -11.78 5.74
N VAL A 34 6.18 -10.55 5.41
CA VAL A 34 5.48 -9.64 6.33
C VAL A 34 4.25 -9.05 5.64
N PRO A 35 3.19 -8.71 6.38
CA PRO A 35 2.08 -7.94 5.85
C PRO A 35 2.56 -6.60 5.26
N SER A 36 1.90 -6.16 4.19
CA SER A 36 2.22 -4.90 3.50
C SER A 36 3.66 -4.81 2.97
N ASP A 37 4.31 -5.94 2.70
CA ASP A 37 5.63 -5.96 2.09
C ASP A 37 5.58 -5.28 0.70
N PRO A 38 6.38 -4.23 0.46
CA PRO A 38 6.44 -3.59 -0.86
C PRO A 38 7.04 -4.50 -1.94
N ASN A 39 7.74 -5.57 -1.53
CA ASN A 39 8.35 -6.56 -2.42
C ASN A 39 7.84 -7.96 -2.06
N PRO A 40 6.57 -8.26 -2.35
CA PRO A 40 6.00 -9.56 -2.01
C PRO A 40 6.75 -10.69 -2.73
N PRO A 41 6.80 -11.89 -2.14
CA PRO A 41 7.43 -13.05 -2.76
C PRO A 41 6.88 -13.29 -4.15
N SER A 42 7.80 -13.48 -5.08
CA SER A 42 7.50 -13.81 -6.48
C SER A 42 8.34 -14.99 -6.92
N LEU A 43 7.66 -16.01 -7.43
CA LEU A 43 8.29 -17.22 -7.94
C LEU A 43 8.25 -17.21 -9.46
N TYR A 44 9.40 -17.16 -10.09
CA TYR A 44 9.53 -17.33 -11.52
C TYR A 44 9.55 -18.82 -11.88
N CYS A 45 8.74 -19.21 -12.84
CA CYS A 45 8.71 -20.57 -13.36
C CYS A 45 8.75 -20.57 -14.89
N LYS A 46 9.45 -21.54 -15.43
CA LYS A 46 9.48 -21.85 -16.86
C LYS A 46 8.71 -23.13 -17.10
N ILE A 47 7.74 -23.06 -17.99
CA ILE A 47 6.89 -24.20 -18.34
C ILE A 47 7.20 -24.56 -19.79
N LYS A 48 7.65 -25.80 -20.02
CA LYS A 48 8.02 -26.26 -21.33
C LYS A 48 7.12 -27.41 -21.78
N ASN A 49 6.58 -27.28 -22.97
CA ASN A 49 5.89 -28.36 -23.64
C ASN A 49 6.89 -29.17 -24.45
N ASN A 50 7.25 -30.35 -23.99
CA ASN A 50 8.13 -31.26 -24.71
C ASN A 50 7.35 -32.20 -25.65
N GLY A 51 6.02 -32.06 -25.71
CA GLY A 51 5.13 -32.82 -26.57
C GLY A 51 5.07 -32.25 -28.00
N TYR A 52 4.41 -32.99 -28.88
CA TYR A 52 4.29 -32.66 -30.30
C TYR A 52 2.92 -31.99 -30.63
N ILE A 53 2.14 -31.65 -29.66
CA ILE A 53 0.87 -30.95 -29.82
C ILE A 53 0.82 -29.71 -28.92
N ASP A 54 0.02 -28.73 -29.30
CA ASP A 54 -0.25 -27.56 -28.47
C ASP A 54 -1.00 -27.96 -27.22
N ILE A 55 -0.63 -27.38 -26.08
CA ILE A 55 -1.23 -27.66 -24.79
C ILE A 55 -1.86 -26.41 -24.24
N THR A 56 -3.12 -26.50 -23.81
CA THR A 56 -3.77 -25.47 -23.00
C THR A 56 -3.52 -25.77 -21.54
N LEU A 57 -2.88 -24.83 -20.83
CA LEU A 57 -2.56 -24.98 -19.42
C LEU A 57 -3.55 -24.26 -18.51
N ARG A 58 -3.74 -24.83 -17.35
CA ARG A 58 -4.27 -24.16 -16.16
C ARG A 58 -3.13 -23.99 -15.17
N LEU A 59 -2.95 -22.78 -14.69
CA LEU A 59 -1.94 -22.41 -13.69
C LEU A 59 -2.62 -22.23 -12.36
N TYR A 60 -2.11 -22.89 -11.34
CA TYR A 60 -2.68 -22.87 -10.00
C TYR A 60 -1.70 -22.32 -8.99
N THR A 61 -2.23 -21.60 -8.00
CA THR A 61 -1.48 -21.19 -6.83
C THR A 61 -2.40 -21.17 -5.61
N GLU A 62 -1.92 -21.67 -4.49
CA GLU A 62 -2.71 -21.80 -3.27
C GLU A 62 -1.81 -21.65 -2.04
N VAL A 63 -2.36 -21.13 -0.96
CA VAL A 63 -1.75 -21.17 0.37
C VAL A 63 -2.57 -22.03 1.31
N THR A 64 -1.94 -22.66 2.29
CA THR A 64 -2.65 -23.54 3.25
C THR A 64 -3.70 -22.78 4.06
N ASN A 65 -3.51 -21.48 4.27
CA ASN A 65 -4.54 -20.61 4.84
C ASN A 65 -5.42 -20.02 3.73
N ARG A 66 -6.45 -20.75 3.32
CA ARG A 66 -7.34 -20.36 2.20
C ARG A 66 -8.11 -19.06 2.43
N SER A 67 -8.31 -18.62 3.68
CA SER A 67 -9.00 -17.36 3.95
C SER A 67 -8.29 -16.16 3.30
N TRP A 68 -6.99 -16.23 3.09
CA TRP A 68 -6.26 -15.17 2.39
C TRP A 68 -6.70 -15.00 0.93
N MET A 69 -7.14 -16.06 0.30
CA MET A 69 -7.50 -16.03 -1.12
C MET A 69 -8.80 -15.31 -1.41
N TYR A 70 -9.70 -15.21 -0.42
CA TYR A 70 -10.97 -14.49 -0.57
C TYR A 70 -10.78 -12.97 -0.51
N ASP A 71 -9.91 -12.51 0.40
CA ASP A 71 -9.70 -11.08 0.63
C ASP A 71 -8.53 -10.53 -0.21
N PHE A 72 -7.53 -11.37 -0.48
CA PHE A 72 -6.29 -11.02 -1.17
C PHE A 72 -5.95 -12.09 -2.20
N PRO A 73 -6.55 -12.04 -3.38
CA PRO A 73 -6.34 -13.06 -4.39
C PRO A 73 -4.87 -13.11 -4.82
N LEU A 74 -4.34 -14.31 -4.86
CA LEU A 74 -3.02 -14.58 -5.43
C LEU A 74 -3.01 -14.21 -6.91
N ARG A 75 -1.87 -13.82 -7.44
CA ARG A 75 -1.74 -13.42 -8.83
C ARG A 75 -0.76 -14.29 -9.57
N ILE A 76 -1.08 -14.55 -10.83
CA ILE A 76 -0.19 -15.18 -11.78
C ILE A 76 0.07 -14.16 -12.88
N ASP A 77 1.33 -13.84 -13.13
CA ASP A 77 1.78 -12.66 -13.86
C ASP A 77 1.21 -11.34 -13.28
N SER A 78 1.65 -10.20 -13.75
CA SER A 78 1.27 -8.90 -13.18
C SER A 78 -0.22 -8.55 -13.33
N ASN A 79 -0.92 -9.16 -14.28
CA ASN A 79 -2.28 -8.78 -14.68
C ASN A 79 -3.34 -9.86 -14.47
N ASN A 80 -2.95 -11.09 -14.15
CA ASN A 80 -3.88 -12.20 -14.02
C ASN A 80 -4.12 -12.51 -12.55
N GLN A 81 -5.30 -12.16 -12.08
CA GLN A 81 -5.79 -12.54 -10.76
C GLN A 81 -6.29 -13.97 -10.79
N VAL A 82 -5.91 -14.76 -9.80
CA VAL A 82 -6.45 -16.11 -9.60
C VAL A 82 -7.90 -16.00 -9.17
N ASP A 83 -8.79 -16.73 -9.81
CA ASP A 83 -10.21 -16.75 -9.47
C ASP A 83 -10.51 -17.59 -8.22
N HIS A 84 -11.79 -17.71 -7.87
CA HIS A 84 -12.21 -18.47 -6.70
C HIS A 84 -11.87 -19.97 -6.76
N ASP A 85 -11.61 -20.50 -7.95
CA ASP A 85 -11.20 -21.90 -8.15
C ASP A 85 -9.67 -22.07 -8.08
N ASN A 86 -8.96 -21.03 -7.70
CA ASN A 86 -7.50 -21.00 -7.50
C ASN A 86 -6.68 -21.27 -8.75
N TYR A 87 -7.20 -20.98 -9.93
CA TYR A 87 -6.46 -21.13 -11.16
C TYR A 87 -6.69 -19.99 -12.16
N VAL A 88 -5.73 -19.80 -13.03
CA VAL A 88 -5.85 -18.96 -14.22
C VAL A 88 -5.93 -19.86 -15.44
N ILE A 89 -6.98 -19.68 -16.22
CA ILE A 89 -7.14 -20.42 -17.46
C ILE A 89 -6.24 -19.80 -18.52
N SER A 90 -5.57 -20.71 -19.17
CA SER A 90 -5.23 -20.75 -20.57
C SER A 90 -4.18 -19.79 -21.06
N LYS A 91 -3.01 -20.33 -21.01
CA LYS A 91 -2.04 -20.00 -22.06
C LYS A 91 -1.84 -21.27 -22.87
N ILE A 92 -1.90 -21.14 -24.20
CA ILE A 92 -1.55 -22.24 -25.11
C ILE A 92 -0.04 -22.22 -25.24
N ILE A 93 0.61 -23.34 -24.92
CA ILE A 93 2.03 -23.54 -25.22
C ILE A 93 2.11 -24.39 -26.48
N PRO A 94 2.71 -23.86 -27.55
CA PRO A 94 2.90 -24.62 -28.79
C PRO A 94 3.70 -25.91 -28.56
N ALA A 95 3.53 -26.86 -29.44
CA ALA A 95 4.36 -28.05 -29.48
C ALA A 95 5.85 -27.67 -29.46
N LEU A 96 6.63 -28.30 -28.57
CA LEU A 96 8.04 -28.02 -28.34
C LEU A 96 8.36 -26.59 -27.92
N GLY A 97 7.34 -25.81 -27.53
CA GLY A 97 7.44 -24.43 -27.05
C GLY A 97 7.62 -24.33 -25.54
N TYR A 98 7.75 -23.10 -25.08
CA TYR A 98 7.81 -22.80 -23.64
C TYR A 98 7.07 -21.51 -23.32
N MET A 99 6.81 -21.32 -22.03
CA MET A 99 6.21 -20.12 -21.46
C MET A 99 6.92 -19.77 -20.15
N ASP A 100 7.19 -18.49 -19.96
CA ASP A 100 7.65 -17.94 -18.70
C ASP A 100 6.45 -17.39 -17.93
N THR A 101 6.40 -17.62 -16.62
CA THR A 101 5.33 -17.13 -15.76
C THR A 101 5.85 -16.79 -14.36
N TRP A 102 5.11 -15.90 -13.69
CA TRP A 102 5.40 -15.43 -12.32
C TRP A 102 4.22 -15.71 -11.42
N PHE A 103 4.48 -16.40 -10.31
CA PHE A 103 3.49 -16.57 -9.24
C PHE A 103 3.81 -15.58 -8.13
N ASN A 104 2.82 -14.80 -7.70
CA ASN A 104 3.02 -13.76 -6.70
C ASN A 104 2.18 -14.06 -5.47
N LEU A 105 2.81 -14.06 -4.30
CA LEU A 105 2.16 -14.29 -3.01
C LEU A 105 1.87 -12.96 -2.33
N THR A 106 0.59 -12.62 -2.19
CA THR A 106 0.16 -11.44 -1.44
C THR A 106 -0.11 -11.84 0.01
N ILE A 107 0.44 -11.06 0.94
CA ILE A 107 0.25 -11.25 2.37
C ILE A 107 -0.82 -10.25 2.83
N PRO A 108 -1.97 -10.72 3.33
CA PRO A 108 -3.00 -9.83 3.87
C PRO A 108 -2.52 -9.02 5.06
N ASP A 109 -3.05 -7.80 5.20
CA ASP A 109 -2.87 -7.00 6.40
C ASP A 109 -3.31 -7.82 7.63
N ALA A 110 -2.62 -7.64 8.75
CA ALA A 110 -2.91 -8.35 10.00
C ALA A 110 -2.85 -9.89 9.94
N SER A 111 -2.23 -10.48 8.92
CA SER A 111 -1.97 -11.92 8.91
C SER A 111 -1.17 -12.33 10.13
N GLY A 112 -1.71 -13.21 10.96
CA GLY A 112 -1.05 -13.67 12.17
C GLY A 112 0.32 -14.30 11.90
N VAL A 113 1.23 -14.24 12.87
CA VAL A 113 2.52 -14.94 12.82
C VAL A 113 2.27 -16.44 12.75
N GLN A 114 2.67 -17.06 11.65
CA GLN A 114 2.43 -18.48 11.40
C GLN A 114 3.35 -19.03 10.31
N ASP A 115 3.54 -20.34 10.33
CA ASP A 115 4.15 -21.07 9.23
C ASP A 115 3.06 -21.71 8.37
N LEU A 116 3.24 -21.62 7.06
CA LEU A 116 2.32 -22.18 6.08
C LEU A 116 3.08 -22.68 4.85
N PHE A 117 2.37 -23.29 3.93
CA PHE A 117 2.91 -23.67 2.63
C PHE A 117 2.23 -22.89 1.53
N TRP A 118 3.05 -22.49 0.56
CA TRP A 118 2.62 -21.93 -0.72
C TRP A 118 2.81 -22.99 -1.79
N ASP A 119 1.72 -23.40 -2.39
CA ASP A 119 1.66 -24.42 -3.41
C ASP A 119 1.46 -23.78 -4.79
N VAL A 120 2.24 -24.22 -5.73
CA VAL A 120 2.19 -23.80 -7.13
C VAL A 120 2.23 -25.02 -8.02
N TRP A 121 1.31 -25.14 -8.97
CA TRP A 121 1.31 -26.25 -9.91
C TRP A 121 0.66 -25.90 -11.24
N VAL A 122 0.87 -26.76 -12.22
CA VAL A 122 0.29 -26.66 -13.56
C VAL A 122 -0.50 -27.91 -13.91
N ASN A 123 -1.51 -27.72 -14.74
CA ASN A 123 -2.38 -28.80 -15.18
C ASN A 123 -2.70 -28.60 -16.69
N ASP A 124 -2.83 -29.69 -17.44
CA ASP A 124 -3.11 -29.67 -18.88
C ASP A 124 -4.57 -29.31 -19.23
N GLY A 125 -5.40 -29.05 -18.25
CA GLY A 125 -6.81 -28.66 -18.47
C GLY A 125 -7.71 -29.72 -19.09
N VAL A 126 -7.17 -30.83 -19.57
CA VAL A 126 -7.90 -31.91 -20.24
C VAL A 126 -8.05 -33.14 -19.35
N THR A 127 -6.96 -33.61 -18.79
CA THR A 127 -6.94 -34.83 -17.98
C THR A 127 -7.05 -34.56 -16.48
N ASN A 128 -6.99 -33.31 -16.06
CA ASN A 128 -6.91 -32.87 -14.66
C ASN A 128 -5.76 -33.54 -13.88
N LEU A 129 -4.78 -34.06 -14.58
CA LEU A 129 -3.59 -34.62 -13.95
C LEU A 129 -2.64 -33.45 -13.66
N SER A 130 -2.36 -33.22 -12.38
CA SER A 130 -1.27 -32.35 -12.00
C SER A 130 0.03 -32.96 -12.52
N LYS A 131 0.73 -32.22 -13.38
CA LYS A 131 1.95 -32.72 -14.02
C LYS A 131 3.19 -32.42 -13.18
N ASP A 132 3.23 -31.22 -12.63
CA ASP A 132 4.32 -30.78 -11.77
C ASP A 132 3.81 -29.87 -10.65
N TYR A 133 4.49 -29.91 -9.52
CA TYR A 133 4.06 -29.31 -8.29
C TYR A 133 5.27 -28.83 -7.49
N VAL A 134 5.20 -27.60 -7.03
CA VAL A 134 6.19 -27.00 -6.14
C VAL A 134 5.51 -26.56 -4.86
N ARG A 135 6.03 -27.01 -3.73
CA ARG A 135 5.59 -26.58 -2.39
C ARG A 135 6.71 -25.83 -1.69
N LEU A 136 6.42 -24.63 -1.28
CA LEU A 136 7.36 -23.70 -0.65
C LEU A 136 6.91 -23.41 0.78
N PRO A 137 7.77 -23.59 1.79
CA PRO A 137 7.47 -23.12 3.13
C PRO A 137 7.50 -21.60 3.17
N VAL A 138 6.53 -21.01 3.87
CA VAL A 138 6.38 -19.58 4.07
C VAL A 138 6.20 -19.30 5.55
N SER A 139 7.02 -18.44 6.11
CA SER A 139 6.91 -17.99 7.50
C SER A 139 6.48 -16.55 7.57
N VAL A 140 5.31 -16.29 8.13
CA VAL A 140 4.81 -14.94 8.38
C VAL A 140 5.45 -14.39 9.63
N MET A 141 6.26 -13.37 9.46
CA MET A 141 7.02 -12.74 10.53
C MET A 141 6.21 -11.64 11.25
N PRO A 142 6.53 -11.32 12.51
CA PRO A 142 5.99 -10.15 13.16
C PRO A 142 6.29 -8.89 12.37
N ALA A 143 5.25 -8.11 12.08
CA ALA A 143 5.38 -6.84 11.37
C ALA A 143 4.61 -5.74 12.12
N TYR A 144 5.26 -4.60 12.22
CA TYR A 144 4.69 -3.39 12.78
C TYR A 144 4.68 -2.33 11.68
N SER A 145 3.53 -1.99 11.19
CA SER A 145 3.37 -0.98 10.14
C SER A 145 2.04 -0.28 10.29
N CYS A 146 2.00 0.98 9.87
CA CYS A 146 0.75 1.71 9.78
C CYS A 146 0.70 2.55 8.50
N LYS A 147 -0.50 2.95 8.15
CA LYS A 147 -0.76 3.89 7.08
C LYS A 147 -1.42 5.12 7.67
N LEU A 148 -0.77 6.27 7.47
CA LEU A 148 -1.33 7.58 7.79
C LEU A 148 -1.76 8.26 6.50
N GLN A 149 -2.99 8.76 6.43
CA GLN A 149 -3.50 9.46 5.25
C GLN A 149 -4.56 10.48 5.65
N GLN A 150 -4.80 11.46 4.80
CA GLN A 150 -5.90 12.41 5.02
C GLN A 150 -7.24 11.70 4.84
N ALA A 151 -8.18 11.91 5.76
CA ALA A 151 -9.47 11.22 5.78
C ALA A 151 -10.35 11.61 4.58
N THR A 152 -10.17 12.81 4.03
CA THR A 152 -10.87 13.26 2.83
C THR A 152 -9.84 13.70 1.79
N LEU A 153 -9.84 13.08 0.64
CA LEU A 153 -8.96 13.42 -0.51
C LEU A 153 -9.25 14.80 -1.14
N GLN A 154 -10.14 15.58 -0.55
CA GLN A 154 -10.50 16.90 -1.05
C GLN A 154 -9.49 17.96 -0.59
N ASN A 155 -8.46 18.11 -1.40
CA ASN A 155 -7.46 19.16 -1.30
C ASN A 155 -6.40 18.97 -0.21
N PRO A 156 -5.17 18.59 -0.54
CA PRO A 156 -4.09 18.44 0.44
C PRO A 156 -3.58 19.77 1.00
N ALA A 157 -4.31 20.86 0.80
CA ALA A 157 -3.95 22.18 1.28
C ALA A 157 -5.02 22.72 2.23
N ALA A 158 -4.60 23.18 3.41
CA ALA A 158 -5.41 23.98 4.32
C ALA A 158 -4.99 25.45 4.21
N THR A 159 -5.96 26.36 4.08
CA THR A 159 -5.70 27.79 4.12
C THR A 159 -5.87 28.30 5.54
N LEU A 160 -4.81 28.81 6.14
CA LEU A 160 -4.77 29.29 7.52
C LEU A 160 -4.10 30.66 7.58
N GLU A 161 -4.71 31.59 8.30
CA GLU A 161 -4.12 32.89 8.60
C GLU A 161 -3.03 32.78 9.68
N PRO A 162 -2.05 33.68 9.70
CA PRO A 162 -1.05 33.73 10.78
C PRO A 162 -1.70 33.81 12.16
N GLY A 163 -1.21 33.02 13.11
CA GLY A 163 -1.73 32.91 14.46
C GLY A 163 -2.99 32.04 14.62
N ASN A 164 -3.58 31.58 13.54
CA ASN A 164 -4.77 30.73 13.58
C ASN A 164 -4.41 29.23 13.53
N SER A 165 -5.33 28.42 14.03
CA SER A 165 -5.23 26.97 14.01
C SER A 165 -6.23 26.38 13.02
N GLY A 166 -5.83 25.30 12.37
CA GLY A 166 -6.69 24.52 11.47
C GLY A 166 -6.67 23.05 11.84
N VAL A 167 -7.80 22.38 11.58
CA VAL A 167 -7.98 20.94 11.80
C VAL A 167 -7.76 20.21 10.49
N ILE A 168 -6.89 19.21 10.50
CA ILE A 168 -6.64 18.31 9.39
C ILE A 168 -7.10 16.91 9.82
N PRO A 169 -8.23 16.44 9.30
CA PRO A 169 -8.72 15.10 9.63
C PRO A 169 -7.85 14.06 8.94
N MET A 170 -7.35 13.12 9.72
CA MET A 170 -6.48 12.03 9.30
C MET A 170 -7.12 10.68 9.60
N THR A 171 -6.74 9.67 8.84
CA THR A 171 -7.01 8.27 9.14
C THR A 171 -5.70 7.56 9.43
N LEU A 172 -5.66 6.82 10.51
CA LEU A 172 -4.54 5.97 10.89
C LEU A 172 -5.00 4.51 10.92
N LYS A 173 -4.39 3.68 10.09
CA LYS A 173 -4.68 2.24 9.99
C LYS A 173 -3.47 1.43 10.39
N ASN A 174 -3.66 0.44 11.29
CA ASN A 174 -2.64 -0.57 11.55
C ASN A 174 -2.64 -1.57 10.37
N THR A 175 -1.55 -1.62 9.61
CA THR A 175 -1.35 -2.53 8.48
C THR A 175 -0.38 -3.66 8.81
N GLY A 176 0.16 -3.68 10.04
CA GLY A 176 0.97 -4.77 10.56
C GLY A 176 0.14 -5.92 11.11
N ASN A 177 0.81 -6.92 11.63
CA ASN A 177 0.20 -8.08 12.28
C ASN A 177 0.47 -8.12 13.80
N GLN A 178 0.82 -7.00 14.38
CA GLN A 178 1.06 -6.83 15.81
C GLN A 178 0.28 -5.63 16.35
N VAL A 179 -0.17 -5.73 17.59
CA VAL A 179 -0.64 -4.57 18.35
C VAL A 179 0.54 -3.64 18.57
N ALA A 180 0.38 -2.36 18.33
CA ALA A 180 1.47 -1.41 18.43
C ALA A 180 1.02 -0.05 18.96
N THR A 181 1.91 0.62 19.69
CA THR A 181 1.72 2.01 20.13
C THR A 181 2.40 2.94 19.14
N TRP A 182 1.66 3.89 18.63
CA TRP A 182 2.09 4.89 17.67
C TRP A 182 2.20 6.26 18.33
N ASN A 183 3.38 6.86 18.24
CA ASN A 183 3.62 8.22 18.70
C ASN A 183 3.36 9.19 17.55
N PHE A 184 2.73 10.31 17.84
CA PHE A 184 2.39 11.33 16.86
C PHE A 184 3.31 12.52 16.93
N GLY A 185 3.60 13.10 15.76
CA GLY A 185 4.42 14.26 15.64
C GLY A 185 4.23 14.98 14.31
N ALA A 186 5.04 16.00 14.09
CA ALA A 186 5.16 16.66 12.81
C ALA A 186 6.58 17.16 12.60
N THR A 187 6.93 17.29 11.33
CA THR A 187 8.16 17.99 10.91
C THR A 187 7.77 19.20 10.07
N PHE A 188 8.35 20.33 10.39
CA PHE A 188 8.22 21.59 9.68
C PHE A 188 9.50 21.85 8.88
N PRO A 189 9.52 21.59 7.57
CA PRO A 189 10.72 21.79 6.75
C PRO A 189 11.18 23.25 6.69
N ASN A 190 10.24 24.19 6.89
CA ASN A 190 10.58 25.60 6.98
C ASN A 190 11.11 25.94 8.37
N ILE A 191 12.32 26.47 8.43
CA ILE A 191 13.01 26.77 9.69
C ILE A 191 12.26 27.83 10.54
N ASP A 192 11.55 28.75 9.88
CA ASP A 192 10.78 29.79 10.59
C ASP A 192 9.58 29.22 11.36
N TRP A 193 9.19 27.99 11.06
CA TRP A 193 8.06 27.31 11.72
C TRP A 193 8.51 26.41 12.88
N VAL A 194 9.77 25.94 12.87
CA VAL A 194 10.25 24.90 13.80
C VAL A 194 10.03 25.29 15.26
N ASP A 195 10.32 26.55 15.61
CA ASP A 195 10.26 27.02 17.00
C ASP A 195 8.91 27.64 17.40
N ASN A 196 8.03 27.92 16.45
CA ASN A 196 6.83 28.74 16.68
C ASN A 196 5.53 28.08 16.22
N ALA A 197 5.60 27.00 15.45
CA ALA A 197 4.42 26.22 15.09
C ALA A 197 4.06 25.24 16.21
N GLU A 198 2.78 25.10 16.46
CA GLU A 198 2.26 24.11 17.40
C GLU A 198 1.45 23.08 16.66
N ILE A 199 1.64 21.81 17.03
CA ILE A 199 0.77 20.72 16.59
C ILE A 199 0.18 20.01 17.79
N LYS A 200 -1.12 19.70 17.69
CA LYS A 200 -1.85 18.86 18.66
C LYS A 200 -2.55 17.75 17.90
N TRP A 201 -2.49 16.56 18.44
CA TRP A 201 -3.24 15.45 17.92
C TRP A 201 -4.43 15.15 18.82
N MET A 202 -5.61 15.03 18.22
CA MET A 202 -6.87 14.85 18.94
C MET A 202 -7.52 13.53 18.55
N PHE A 203 -7.85 12.73 19.53
CA PHE A 203 -8.63 11.50 19.36
C PHE A 203 -9.85 11.51 20.27
N ASN A 204 -11.04 11.35 19.70
CA ASN A 204 -12.32 11.40 20.44
C ASN A 204 -12.45 12.66 21.33
N GLY A 205 -11.97 13.81 20.84
CA GLY A 205 -12.06 15.09 21.54
C GLY A 205 -11.01 15.29 22.65
N SER A 206 -10.07 14.38 22.83
CA SER A 206 -8.98 14.48 23.80
C SER A 206 -7.64 14.58 23.09
N GLU A 207 -6.75 15.41 23.65
CA GLU A 207 -5.36 15.50 23.14
C GLU A 207 -4.60 14.23 23.47
N VAL A 208 -3.88 13.71 22.48
CA VAL A 208 -3.10 12.47 22.58
C VAL A 208 -1.71 12.67 21.98
N SER A 209 -0.69 12.09 22.60
CA SER A 209 0.66 12.02 22.07
C SER A 209 0.98 10.66 21.44
N ASN A 210 0.22 9.64 21.80
CA ASN A 210 0.32 8.28 21.28
C ASN A 210 -1.02 7.57 21.39
N LEU A 211 -1.19 6.50 20.61
CA LEU A 211 -2.32 5.57 20.69
C LEU A 211 -1.84 4.15 20.43
N GLU A 212 -2.43 3.20 21.17
CA GLU A 212 -2.30 1.78 20.88
C GLU A 212 -3.37 1.39 19.88
N LEU A 213 -2.97 0.72 18.80
CA LEU A 213 -3.85 0.20 17.77
C LEU A 213 -3.80 -1.32 17.78
N ALA A 214 -4.97 -1.93 17.87
CA ALA A 214 -5.12 -3.35 17.64
C ALA A 214 -4.95 -3.70 16.15
N LEU A 215 -4.93 -5.01 15.86
CA LEU A 215 -4.87 -5.51 14.49
C LEU A 215 -6.08 -5.00 13.71
N THR A 216 -5.85 -4.55 12.49
CA THR A 216 -6.86 -4.01 11.58
C THR A 216 -7.56 -2.71 12.01
N ASP A 217 -7.19 -2.14 13.16
CA ASP A 217 -7.77 -0.87 13.58
C ASP A 217 -7.56 0.20 12.51
N ASP A 218 -8.67 0.88 12.22
CA ASP A 218 -8.75 2.01 11.29
C ASP A 218 -9.48 3.14 12.03
N ILE A 219 -8.74 4.14 12.47
CA ILE A 219 -9.26 5.20 13.33
C ILE A 219 -9.12 6.57 12.66
N ASN A 220 -10.08 7.45 12.99
CA ASN A 220 -9.99 8.86 12.65
C ASN A 220 -9.32 9.62 13.78
N ILE A 221 -8.35 10.46 13.42
CA ILE A 221 -7.60 11.31 14.34
C ILE A 221 -7.43 12.69 13.70
N ASP A 222 -7.51 13.74 14.47
CA ASP A 222 -7.35 15.09 13.97
C ASP A 222 -5.97 15.66 14.32
N ALA A 223 -5.28 16.20 13.32
CA ALA A 223 -4.09 17.02 13.53
C ALA A 223 -4.47 18.50 13.53
N ILE A 224 -4.31 19.17 14.66
CA ILE A 224 -4.53 20.61 14.79
C ILE A 224 -3.19 21.32 14.63
N ILE A 225 -3.05 22.11 13.57
CA ILE A 225 -1.84 22.87 13.28
C ILE A 225 -2.10 24.33 13.54
N THR A 226 -1.26 24.96 14.36
CA THR A 226 -1.27 26.39 14.61
C THR A 226 -0.16 27.06 13.80
N VAL A 227 -0.54 28.00 12.95
CA VAL A 227 0.42 28.79 12.16
C VAL A 227 1.08 29.83 13.04
N PRO A 228 2.41 30.02 12.98
CA PRO A 228 3.08 31.10 13.71
C PRO A 228 2.50 32.48 13.35
N PRO A 229 2.41 33.43 14.31
CA PRO A 229 1.73 34.70 14.08
C PRO A 229 2.46 35.66 13.14
N GLN A 230 3.74 35.41 12.82
CA GLN A 230 4.58 36.28 11.98
C GLN A 230 5.08 35.57 10.73
N VAL A 231 4.28 34.68 10.16
CA VAL A 231 4.63 33.96 8.94
C VAL A 231 4.24 34.76 7.72
N SER A 232 5.16 34.85 6.76
CA SER A 232 4.91 35.49 5.46
C SER A 232 3.85 34.71 4.66
N PRO A 233 3.11 35.36 3.77
CA PRO A 233 2.23 34.67 2.83
C PRO A 233 3.02 33.66 1.98
N GLY A 234 2.44 32.47 1.79
CA GLY A 234 3.09 31.41 1.02
C GLY A 234 2.45 30.05 1.20
N THR A 235 3.08 29.03 0.64
CA THR A 235 2.68 27.64 0.81
C THR A 235 3.79 26.90 1.55
N TYR A 236 3.43 26.28 2.66
CA TYR A 236 4.36 25.65 3.60
C TYR A 236 4.04 24.15 3.74
N PRO A 237 4.95 23.27 3.35
CA PRO A 237 4.77 21.84 3.59
C PRO A 237 4.92 21.54 5.08
N VAL A 238 4.02 20.72 5.61
CA VAL A 238 4.08 20.14 6.94
C VAL A 238 4.02 18.63 6.77
N ILE A 239 4.94 17.91 7.40
CA ILE A 239 4.97 16.45 7.34
C ILE A 239 4.41 15.94 8.67
N LEU A 240 3.24 15.34 8.63
CA LEU A 240 2.59 14.67 9.74
C LEU A 240 3.17 13.27 9.91
N LEU A 241 3.46 12.85 11.13
CA LEU A 241 4.17 11.63 11.45
C LEU A 241 3.38 10.75 12.41
N ALA A 242 3.39 9.44 12.14
CA ALA A 242 3.05 8.42 13.11
C ALA A 242 4.22 7.44 13.19
N SER A 243 4.83 7.27 14.36
CA SER A 243 6.02 6.45 14.56
C SER A 243 5.85 5.46 15.70
N GLY A 244 6.33 4.23 15.50
CA GLY A 244 6.40 3.19 16.53
C GLY A 244 7.85 2.92 16.94
N MET A 245 8.05 2.48 18.18
CA MET A 245 9.38 2.40 18.80
C MET A 245 9.85 0.98 19.17
N SER A 246 9.13 -0.09 18.84
CA SER A 246 9.56 -1.44 19.25
C SER A 246 8.96 -2.52 18.34
N PRO A 247 9.75 -3.52 17.90
CA PRO A 247 11.19 -3.75 18.04
C PRO A 247 12.06 -3.01 17.02
N ALA A 248 11.46 -2.36 16.03
CA ALA A 248 12.12 -1.54 15.03
C ALA A 248 11.43 -0.19 14.90
N GLN A 249 12.09 0.77 14.32
CA GLN A 249 11.54 2.09 14.07
C GLN A 249 10.60 2.02 12.88
N TYR A 250 9.30 2.25 13.10
CA TYR A 250 8.29 2.35 12.05
C TYR A 250 7.86 3.78 11.90
N LEU A 251 7.70 4.22 10.67
CA LEU A 251 7.35 5.58 10.35
C LEU A 251 6.32 5.59 9.23
N ALA A 252 5.19 6.26 9.48
CA ALA A 252 4.27 6.65 8.44
C ALA A 252 4.23 8.17 8.36
N GLU A 253 4.29 8.68 7.15
CA GLU A 253 4.37 10.11 6.87
C GLU A 253 3.25 10.54 5.93
N TRP A 254 2.72 11.73 6.16
CA TRP A 254 1.78 12.37 5.27
C TRP A 254 2.10 13.86 5.13
N GLN A 255 2.42 14.31 3.93
CA GLN A 255 2.64 15.72 3.67
C GLN A 255 1.33 16.44 3.41
N VAL A 256 1.12 17.55 4.12
CA VAL A 256 0.06 18.52 3.89
C VAL A 256 0.66 19.88 3.59
N ASN A 257 0.04 20.65 2.70
CA ASN A 257 0.48 22.00 2.40
C ASN A 257 -0.43 23.00 3.13
N ILE A 258 0.17 23.86 3.94
CA ILE A 258 -0.52 24.96 4.59
C ILE A 258 -0.34 26.22 3.72
N VAL A 259 -1.44 26.76 3.26
CA VAL A 259 -1.45 28.02 2.49
C VAL A 259 -1.71 29.18 3.43
N VAL A 260 -0.73 30.03 3.61
CA VAL A 260 -0.88 31.30 4.33
C VAL A 260 -1.24 32.39 3.32
N PRO A 261 -2.46 32.95 3.37
CA PRO A 261 -2.90 33.96 2.41
C PRO A 261 -2.17 35.28 2.60
N ILE A 262 -2.25 36.14 1.60
CA ILE A 262 -1.86 37.54 1.76
C ILE A 262 -2.85 38.18 2.71
N TYR A 263 -2.37 38.58 3.86
CA TYR A 263 -3.15 39.28 4.86
C TYR A 263 -2.66 40.70 5.00
N SER A 264 -3.55 41.66 4.93
CA SER A 264 -3.25 43.07 5.19
C SER A 264 -4.22 43.58 6.25
N ASP A 265 -3.72 43.83 7.43
CA ASP A 265 -4.44 44.52 8.48
C ASP A 265 -4.11 45.99 8.37
N LEU A 266 -5.09 46.81 7.96
CA LEU A 266 -4.96 48.26 7.91
C LEU A 266 -5.51 48.80 9.23
N ILE A 267 -4.63 49.04 10.18
CA ILE A 267 -4.97 49.78 11.38
C ILE A 267 -4.90 51.29 11.05
N ILE A 268 -6.05 51.95 11.01
CA ILE A 268 -6.10 53.39 10.92
C ILE A 268 -6.12 53.93 12.35
N GLU A 269 -4.98 54.35 12.83
CA GLU A 269 -4.90 55.09 14.09
C GLU A 269 -5.16 56.59 13.79
N PRO A 270 -6.14 57.22 14.42
CA PRO A 270 -6.34 58.66 14.26
C PRO A 270 -5.14 59.41 14.87
N GLU A 271 -4.41 60.12 14.04
CA GLU A 271 -3.25 60.92 14.48
C GLU A 271 -3.61 62.11 15.37
N VAL A 272 -4.92 62.40 15.52
CA VAL A 272 -5.39 63.55 16.29
C VAL A 272 -6.02 63.05 17.60
N THR A 273 -5.26 63.11 18.67
CA THR A 273 -5.69 62.78 20.03
C THR A 273 -6.40 63.88 20.80
N ASN A 274 -6.37 65.15 20.29
CA ASN A 274 -7.01 66.27 20.98
C ASN A 274 -7.78 67.16 19.96
N LEU A 275 -9.08 66.97 19.89
CA LEU A 275 -9.95 67.97 19.30
C LEU A 275 -10.24 69.05 20.36
N LEU A 276 -9.54 70.19 20.30
CA LEU A 276 -9.91 71.34 21.06
C LEU A 276 -11.16 71.96 20.40
N ALA A 277 -12.28 71.84 21.06
CA ALA A 277 -13.49 72.54 20.61
C ALA A 277 -13.22 74.07 20.65
N PRO A 278 -13.49 74.78 19.56
CA PRO A 278 -13.39 76.23 19.59
C PRO A 278 -14.39 76.79 20.60
N ALA A 279 -13.96 77.80 21.33
CA ALA A 279 -14.73 78.44 22.37
C ALA A 279 -16.00 79.18 21.92
N ASP A 280 -16.32 79.11 20.62
CA ASP A 280 -17.38 79.84 19.97
C ASP A 280 -18.49 79.02 19.34
N ASP A 281 -18.68 77.78 19.73
CA ASP A 281 -19.73 76.90 19.27
C ASP A 281 -19.80 76.64 17.75
N SER A 282 -18.78 76.99 16.96
CA SER A 282 -18.77 76.72 15.51
C SER A 282 -18.28 75.29 15.24
N LEU A 283 -19.15 74.43 14.77
CA LEU A 283 -18.81 73.12 14.16
C LEU A 283 -17.99 73.34 12.87
N ARG A 284 -16.71 73.04 12.89
CA ARG A 284 -15.93 72.88 11.67
C ARG A 284 -15.87 71.42 11.25
N LEU A 285 -16.42 71.14 10.10
CA LEU A 285 -16.14 69.90 9.38
C LEU A 285 -14.68 69.93 8.93
N ILE A 286 -13.90 68.94 9.30
CA ILE A 286 -12.56 68.71 8.79
C ILE A 286 -12.76 67.61 7.73
N GLU A 287 -12.50 67.92 6.46
CA GLU A 287 -12.41 66.99 5.35
C GLU A 287 -11.10 66.17 5.39
#